data_28407b1a6607886ef4ae6ecf18d7b677
#
_entry.id   28407b1a6607886ef4ae6ecf18d7b677
#
_cell.length_a   1.000
_cell.length_b   1.000
_cell.length_c   1.000
_cell.angle_alpha   90.00
_cell.angle_beta   90.00
_cell.angle_gamma   90.00
#
_symmetry.space_group_name_H-M   'P 1'
#
loop_
_entity.id
_entity.type
_entity.pdbx_description
1 polymer ?
#
loop_
_entity_poly.entity_id
_entity_poly.type
_entity_poly.pdbx_seq_one_letter_code
_entity_poly.pdbx_strand_id
1 'polypeptide(L)'
;MSARPWILAVALVLSACGPKANHNHAVFVLVDTSGTYAAEVGKAQRLINYLLGTLNPGDTLAVGRVKSRSFSEKDIVAKVSLNTDPLQANQQKRMFSEQVAAFTRNAQNARGSRYTDITGGIIQAAEFLNETGAGRKTIIVFSDMQEELDYKTVRDFPIKLDGIRVIALNVTKLETDNVDPRRYISRLEWWERRARAAGAAEWRVVNDMEHLERIFQKRG
;
A
#
# COMPACT_ATOMS: atom_id res chain seq x y z
N MET A 1 69.39 -19.30 -31.80
CA MET A 1 68.18 -18.62 -32.40
C MET A 1 66.98 -19.02 -31.57
N SER A 2 66.56 -18.16 -30.66
CA SER A 2 65.46 -18.45 -29.70
C SER A 2 64.25 -17.64 -30.09
N ALA A 3 63.19 -18.32 -30.51
CA ALA A 3 61.89 -17.72 -30.80
C ALA A 3 61.08 -17.55 -29.49
N ARG A 4 60.77 -16.32 -29.14
CA ARG A 4 59.82 -15.98 -28.00
C ARG A 4 58.39 -15.98 -28.52
N PRO A 5 57.44 -16.74 -27.92
CA PRO A 5 56.04 -16.60 -28.24
C PRO A 5 55.45 -15.39 -27.53
N TRP A 6 54.84 -14.50 -28.28
CA TRP A 6 54.02 -13.40 -27.79
C TRP A 6 52.64 -13.98 -27.39
N ILE A 7 52.33 -13.96 -26.11
CA ILE A 7 50.99 -14.31 -25.61
C ILE A 7 50.15 -13.04 -25.67
N LEU A 8 49.23 -13.00 -26.62
CA LEU A 8 48.20 -11.97 -26.69
C LEU A 8 47.15 -12.25 -25.61
N ALA A 9 47.16 -11.47 -24.53
CA ALA A 9 46.10 -11.48 -23.52
C ALA A 9 44.89 -10.70 -24.05
N VAL A 10 43.87 -11.41 -24.51
CA VAL A 10 42.57 -10.83 -24.85
C VAL A 10 41.82 -10.60 -23.53
N ALA A 11 41.75 -9.34 -23.05
CA ALA A 11 40.92 -8.95 -21.94
C ALA A 11 39.47 -8.92 -22.38
N LEU A 12 38.66 -9.91 -21.98
CA LEU A 12 37.22 -9.93 -22.11
C LEU A 12 36.62 -8.87 -21.13
N VAL A 13 36.29 -7.72 -21.66
CA VAL A 13 35.47 -6.73 -20.91
C VAL A 13 34.06 -7.25 -20.89
N LEU A 14 33.67 -7.96 -19.84
CA LEU A 14 32.27 -8.28 -19.54
C LEU A 14 31.56 -6.98 -19.11
N SER A 15 30.92 -6.34 -20.07
CA SER A 15 29.97 -5.26 -19.80
C SER A 15 28.81 -5.82 -18.96
N ALA A 16 28.88 -5.68 -17.65
CA ALA A 16 27.80 -6.00 -16.76
C ALA A 16 26.67 -4.98 -16.99
N CYS A 17 25.79 -5.24 -17.96
CA CYS A 17 24.48 -4.63 -18.00
C CYS A 17 23.67 -5.15 -16.80
N GLY A 18 23.89 -4.58 -15.62
CA GLY A 18 22.99 -4.78 -14.48
C GLY A 18 21.59 -4.29 -14.86
N PRO A 19 20.52 -4.97 -14.41
CA PRO A 19 19.15 -4.48 -14.63
C PRO A 19 19.05 -3.05 -14.09
N LYS A 20 18.56 -2.11 -14.92
CA LYS A 20 18.30 -0.74 -14.50
C LYS A 20 17.40 -0.79 -13.27
N ALA A 21 17.88 -0.24 -12.14
CA ALA A 21 17.08 -0.13 -10.94
C ALA A 21 15.75 0.61 -11.27
N ASN A 22 14.64 -0.06 -11.06
CA ASN A 22 13.32 0.55 -11.26
C ASN A 22 13.06 1.51 -10.09
N HIS A 23 13.05 2.81 -10.34
CA HIS A 23 12.81 3.85 -9.35
C HIS A 23 11.33 4.20 -9.16
N ASN A 24 10.45 3.58 -9.94
CA ASN A 24 9.01 3.85 -9.84
C ASN A 24 8.47 3.47 -8.46
N HIS A 25 7.48 4.18 -8.04
CA HIS A 25 6.76 3.95 -6.79
C HIS A 25 5.38 3.35 -7.07
N ALA A 26 5.07 2.24 -6.43
CA ALA A 26 3.73 1.69 -6.42
C ALA A 26 3.13 1.82 -5.01
N VAL A 27 1.94 2.40 -4.94
CA VAL A 27 1.21 2.61 -3.69
C VAL A 27 -0.13 1.92 -3.77
N PHE A 28 -0.48 1.16 -2.74
CA PHE A 28 -1.80 0.59 -2.57
C PHE A 28 -2.45 1.15 -1.30
N VAL A 29 -3.58 1.82 -1.45
CA VAL A 29 -4.36 2.36 -0.33
C VAL A 29 -5.52 1.44 -0.02
N LEU A 30 -5.52 0.82 1.14
CA LEU A 30 -6.65 0.06 1.68
C LEU A 30 -7.52 1.01 2.50
N VAL A 31 -8.79 1.13 2.14
CA VAL A 31 -9.76 1.98 2.83
C VAL A 31 -10.76 1.11 3.56
N ASP A 32 -10.80 1.23 4.87
CA ASP A 32 -11.78 0.55 5.70
C ASP A 32 -13.17 1.13 5.48
N THR A 33 -14.10 0.25 5.15
CA THR A 33 -15.52 0.58 4.93
C THR A 33 -16.43 -0.16 5.92
N SER A 34 -15.88 -0.61 7.05
CA SER A 34 -16.67 -1.18 8.15
C SER A 34 -17.62 -0.14 8.75
N GLY A 35 -18.68 -0.62 9.41
CA GLY A 35 -19.71 0.27 9.96
C GLY A 35 -19.18 1.31 10.94
N THR A 36 -18.17 0.97 11.72
CA THR A 36 -17.52 1.86 12.70
C THR A 36 -16.63 2.92 12.07
N TYR A 37 -16.11 2.66 10.86
CA TYR A 37 -15.11 3.50 10.20
C TYR A 37 -15.64 4.28 8.98
N ALA A 38 -16.88 4.04 8.55
CA ALA A 38 -17.48 4.65 7.35
C ALA A 38 -17.47 6.19 7.35
N ALA A 39 -17.56 6.82 8.53
CA ALA A 39 -17.48 8.28 8.67
C ALA A 39 -16.11 8.85 8.26
N GLU A 40 -15.05 8.05 8.33
CA GLU A 40 -13.68 8.47 8.05
C GLU A 40 -13.33 8.41 6.55
N VAL A 41 -14.15 7.77 5.71
CA VAL A 41 -13.87 7.55 4.28
C VAL A 41 -13.64 8.86 3.52
N GLY A 42 -14.26 9.97 3.93
CA GLY A 42 -13.98 11.29 3.36
C GLY A 42 -12.55 11.78 3.59
N LYS A 43 -11.91 11.39 4.69
CA LYS A 43 -10.50 11.68 4.95
C LYS A 43 -9.60 10.84 4.04
N ALA A 44 -9.97 9.58 3.78
CA ALA A 44 -9.25 8.73 2.83
C ALA A 44 -9.23 9.34 1.43
N GLN A 45 -10.31 9.94 0.95
CA GLN A 45 -10.34 10.64 -0.33
C GLN A 45 -9.31 11.78 -0.38
N ARG A 46 -9.20 12.59 0.69
CA ARG A 46 -8.18 13.66 0.75
C ARG A 46 -6.75 13.11 0.66
N LEU A 47 -6.48 12.03 1.39
CA LEU A 47 -5.20 11.31 1.29
C LEU A 47 -4.90 10.88 -0.14
N ILE A 48 -5.87 10.22 -0.80
CA ILE A 48 -5.69 9.70 -2.15
C ILE A 48 -5.44 10.83 -3.15
N ASN A 49 -6.15 11.94 -3.04
CA ASN A 49 -5.92 13.13 -3.88
C ASN A 49 -4.54 13.74 -3.64
N TYR A 50 -4.08 13.79 -2.39
CA TYR A 50 -2.71 14.20 -2.06
C TYR A 50 -1.67 13.28 -2.73
N LEU A 51 -1.86 11.96 -2.63
CA LEU A 51 -0.98 10.98 -3.28
C LEU A 51 -0.92 11.19 -4.79
N LEU A 52 -2.07 11.36 -5.44
CA LEU A 52 -2.13 11.65 -6.88
C LEU A 52 -1.31 12.89 -7.26
N GLY A 53 -1.29 13.91 -6.39
CA GLY A 53 -0.49 15.11 -6.58
C GLY A 53 1.02 14.85 -6.49
N THR A 54 1.45 13.87 -5.68
CA THR A 54 2.87 13.59 -5.42
C THR A 54 3.47 12.52 -6.32
N LEU A 55 2.65 11.68 -6.96
CA LEU A 55 3.11 10.63 -7.85
C LEU A 55 3.58 11.19 -9.19
N ASN A 56 4.66 10.61 -9.69
CA ASN A 56 5.29 10.96 -10.96
C ASN A 56 4.78 10.08 -12.11
N PRO A 57 4.96 10.49 -13.38
CA PRO A 57 4.82 9.60 -14.52
C PRO A 57 5.58 8.29 -14.32
N GLY A 58 4.96 7.16 -14.61
CA GLY A 58 5.50 5.82 -14.39
C GLY A 58 5.18 5.21 -13.02
N ASP A 59 4.71 6.00 -12.05
CA ASP A 59 4.26 5.47 -10.75
C ASP A 59 2.89 4.79 -10.86
N THR A 60 2.59 3.93 -9.89
CA THR A 60 1.32 3.19 -9.83
C THR A 60 0.57 3.51 -8.54
N LEU A 61 -0.74 3.71 -8.65
CA LEU A 61 -1.64 3.85 -7.51
C LEU A 61 -2.82 2.89 -7.64
N ALA A 62 -3.14 2.21 -6.56
CA ALA A 62 -4.38 1.45 -6.45
C ALA A 62 -5.09 1.78 -5.14
N VAL A 63 -6.41 1.66 -5.16
CA VAL A 63 -7.28 1.81 -3.99
C VAL A 63 -8.12 0.56 -3.87
N GLY A 64 -8.06 -0.10 -2.73
CA GLY A 64 -8.90 -1.23 -2.37
C GLY A 64 -9.75 -0.90 -1.15
N ARG A 65 -10.89 -1.55 -1.03
CA ARG A 65 -11.75 -1.47 0.16
C ARG A 65 -11.52 -2.66 1.07
N VAL A 66 -11.50 -2.41 2.37
CA VAL A 66 -11.56 -3.46 3.39
C VAL A 66 -13.02 -3.67 3.79
N LYS A 67 -13.46 -4.92 3.81
CA LYS A 67 -14.80 -5.37 4.18
C LYS A 67 -14.75 -6.79 4.78
N SER A 68 -15.88 -7.47 4.91
CA SER A 68 -15.97 -8.80 5.54
C SER A 68 -15.13 -9.92 4.90
N ARG A 69 -14.76 -9.79 3.64
CA ARG A 69 -13.90 -10.71 2.89
C ARG A 69 -13.15 -9.93 1.83
N SER A 70 -11.96 -9.44 2.16
CA SER A 70 -11.25 -8.43 1.35
C SER A 70 -10.28 -9.02 0.33
N PHE A 71 -10.12 -10.32 0.25
CA PHE A 71 -9.20 -10.97 -0.69
C PHE A 71 -9.91 -11.24 -2.03
N SER A 72 -10.13 -10.20 -2.82
CA SER A 72 -10.74 -10.31 -4.15
C SER A 72 -10.42 -9.09 -5.01
N GLU A 73 -10.11 -9.29 -6.30
CA GLU A 73 -9.93 -8.18 -7.26
C GLU A 73 -11.16 -7.25 -7.34
N LYS A 74 -12.36 -7.75 -7.05
CA LYS A 74 -13.60 -6.94 -6.98
C LYS A 74 -13.56 -5.90 -5.86
N ASP A 75 -12.60 -5.99 -4.95
CA ASP A 75 -12.40 -5.03 -3.87
C ASP A 75 -11.41 -3.94 -4.25
N ILE A 76 -10.73 -4.05 -5.39
CA ILE A 76 -9.96 -2.96 -5.98
C ILE A 76 -10.95 -1.97 -6.62
N VAL A 77 -11.03 -0.81 -6.03
CA VAL A 77 -11.98 0.27 -6.40
C VAL A 77 -11.48 1.03 -7.63
N ALA A 78 -10.19 1.31 -7.65
CA ALA A 78 -9.52 2.02 -8.73
C ALA A 78 -8.05 1.59 -8.78
N LYS A 79 -7.49 1.48 -9.98
CA LYS A 79 -6.06 1.25 -10.20
C LYS A 79 -5.58 1.98 -11.44
N VAL A 80 -4.38 2.52 -11.37
CA VAL A 80 -3.73 3.23 -12.49
C VAL A 80 -2.21 3.07 -12.42
N SER A 81 -1.60 2.76 -13.55
CA SER A 81 -0.18 2.97 -13.78
C SER A 81 -0.04 4.20 -14.67
N LEU A 82 0.56 5.26 -14.12
CA LEU A 82 0.65 6.54 -14.79
C LEU A 82 1.56 6.44 -16.01
N ASN A 83 1.09 6.96 -17.13
CA ASN A 83 1.88 7.02 -18.36
C ASN A 83 3.16 7.84 -18.11
N THR A 84 4.21 7.53 -18.85
CA THR A 84 5.46 8.31 -18.84
C THR A 84 5.31 9.68 -19.47
N ASP A 85 4.32 9.86 -20.37
CA ASP A 85 3.92 11.17 -20.89
C ASP A 85 3.14 11.95 -19.82
N PRO A 86 3.61 13.14 -19.39
CA PRO A 86 2.97 13.93 -18.36
C PRO A 86 1.53 14.35 -18.67
N LEU A 87 1.20 14.60 -19.95
CA LEU A 87 -0.15 14.99 -20.34
C LEU A 87 -1.14 13.83 -20.14
N GLN A 88 -0.77 12.64 -20.60
CA GLN A 88 -1.56 11.43 -20.39
C GLN A 88 -1.65 11.05 -18.90
N ALA A 89 -0.55 11.15 -18.17
CA ALA A 89 -0.55 10.94 -16.73
C ALA A 89 -1.54 11.86 -16.00
N ASN A 90 -1.61 13.14 -16.39
CA ASN A 90 -2.56 14.08 -15.78
C ASN A 90 -4.01 13.75 -16.11
N GLN A 91 -4.31 13.26 -17.33
CA GLN A 91 -5.65 12.76 -17.66
C GLN A 91 -6.02 11.53 -16.83
N GLN A 92 -5.11 10.58 -16.72
CA GLN A 92 -5.28 9.37 -15.89
C GLN A 92 -5.53 9.72 -14.41
N LYS A 93 -4.80 10.70 -13.86
CA LYS A 93 -5.01 11.19 -12.47
C LYS A 93 -6.43 11.74 -12.28
N ARG A 94 -6.96 12.50 -13.23
CA ARG A 94 -8.34 13.04 -13.15
C ARG A 94 -9.36 11.92 -13.15
N MET A 95 -9.27 10.98 -14.10
CA MET A 95 -10.18 9.84 -14.18
C MET A 95 -10.15 8.99 -12.91
N PHE A 96 -8.96 8.76 -12.38
CA PHE A 96 -8.79 8.02 -11.12
C PHE A 96 -9.44 8.75 -9.93
N SER A 97 -9.24 10.07 -9.83
CA SER A 97 -9.86 10.89 -8.78
C SER A 97 -11.38 10.85 -8.83
N GLU A 98 -11.97 10.84 -10.04
CA GLU A 98 -13.42 10.72 -10.25
C GLU A 98 -13.94 9.35 -9.77
N GLN A 99 -13.24 8.26 -10.08
CA GLN A 99 -13.58 6.92 -9.61
C GLN A 99 -13.55 6.83 -8.07
N VAL A 100 -12.51 7.39 -7.45
CA VAL A 100 -12.38 7.44 -6.00
C VAL A 100 -13.48 8.30 -5.37
N ALA A 101 -13.82 9.44 -5.97
CA ALA A 101 -14.91 10.29 -5.48
C ALA A 101 -16.28 9.58 -5.56
N ALA A 102 -16.53 8.83 -6.63
CA ALA A 102 -17.75 8.02 -6.76
C ALA A 102 -17.79 6.92 -5.69
N PHE A 103 -16.68 6.23 -5.47
CA PHE A 103 -16.57 5.24 -4.40
C PHE A 103 -16.83 5.85 -3.02
N THR A 104 -16.23 6.98 -2.70
CA THR A 104 -16.40 7.65 -1.40
C THR A 104 -17.85 8.00 -1.14
N ARG A 105 -18.55 8.60 -2.13
CA ARG A 105 -19.97 8.89 -2.01
C ARG A 105 -20.80 7.64 -1.77
N ASN A 106 -20.53 6.57 -2.49
CA ASN A 106 -21.23 5.31 -2.33
C ASN A 106 -20.99 4.68 -0.96
N ALA A 107 -19.73 4.70 -0.48
CA ALA A 107 -19.36 4.15 0.81
C ALA A 107 -19.99 4.90 1.98
N GLN A 108 -20.10 6.25 1.90
CA GLN A 108 -20.74 7.06 2.91
C GLN A 108 -22.26 6.82 3.03
N ASN A 109 -22.91 6.45 1.92
CA ASN A 109 -24.34 6.18 1.86
C ASN A 109 -24.70 4.71 2.08
N ALA A 110 -23.73 3.82 2.07
CA ALA A 110 -23.93 2.40 2.27
C ALA A 110 -23.95 2.02 3.76
N ARG A 111 -24.62 0.94 4.08
CA ARG A 111 -24.37 0.26 5.37
C ARG A 111 -22.96 -0.30 5.32
N GLY A 112 -22.11 0.09 6.26
CA GLY A 112 -20.77 -0.46 6.40
C GLY A 112 -20.78 -1.99 6.56
N SER A 113 -19.66 -2.65 6.24
CA SER A 113 -19.56 -4.10 6.43
C SER A 113 -19.58 -4.46 7.91
N ARG A 114 -20.16 -5.64 8.22
CA ARG A 114 -20.25 -6.14 9.60
C ARG A 114 -18.91 -6.61 10.14
N TYR A 115 -18.07 -7.14 9.26
CA TYR A 115 -16.76 -7.69 9.57
C TYR A 115 -15.70 -6.91 8.82
N THR A 116 -14.47 -6.98 9.29
CA THR A 116 -13.33 -6.22 8.79
C THR A 116 -12.15 -7.17 8.58
N ASP A 117 -11.84 -7.48 7.32
CA ASP A 117 -10.77 -8.41 6.92
C ASP A 117 -9.55 -7.61 6.41
N ILE A 118 -8.80 -7.05 7.35
CA ILE A 118 -7.60 -6.26 7.05
C ILE A 118 -6.50 -7.17 6.49
N THR A 119 -6.35 -8.35 7.06
CA THR A 119 -5.36 -9.35 6.60
C THR A 119 -5.55 -9.68 5.12
N GLY A 120 -6.78 -10.00 4.69
CA GLY A 120 -7.08 -10.28 3.29
C GLY A 120 -6.78 -9.09 2.39
N GLY A 121 -7.09 -7.87 2.84
CA GLY A 121 -6.75 -6.66 2.11
C GLY A 121 -5.24 -6.46 1.96
N ILE A 122 -4.46 -6.68 3.02
CA ILE A 122 -2.99 -6.58 2.97
C ILE A 122 -2.38 -7.62 2.03
N ILE A 123 -2.87 -8.87 2.05
CA ILE A 123 -2.41 -9.91 1.13
C ILE A 123 -2.67 -9.50 -0.32
N GLN A 124 -3.88 -9.06 -0.64
CA GLN A 124 -4.24 -8.58 -1.97
C GLN A 124 -3.38 -7.41 -2.43
N ALA A 125 -3.16 -6.43 -1.53
CA ALA A 125 -2.31 -5.28 -1.82
C ALA A 125 -0.86 -5.68 -2.10
N ALA A 126 -0.31 -6.63 -1.33
CA ALA A 126 1.04 -7.13 -1.51
C ALA A 126 1.20 -7.88 -2.85
N GLU A 127 0.24 -8.73 -3.22
CA GLU A 127 0.23 -9.42 -4.52
C GLU A 127 0.21 -8.40 -5.66
N PHE A 128 -0.73 -7.45 -5.64
CA PHE A 128 -0.81 -6.39 -6.64
C PHE A 128 0.51 -5.61 -6.77
N LEU A 129 1.09 -5.17 -5.65
CA LEU A 129 2.33 -4.40 -5.65
C LEU A 129 3.52 -5.20 -6.20
N ASN A 130 3.57 -6.50 -5.94
CA ASN A 130 4.63 -7.37 -6.47
C ASN A 130 4.52 -7.56 -7.98
N GLU A 131 3.32 -7.57 -8.53
CA GLU A 131 3.09 -7.64 -9.99
C GLU A 131 3.51 -6.37 -10.72
N THR A 132 3.54 -5.20 -10.06
CA THR A 132 3.93 -3.94 -10.72
C THR A 132 5.40 -3.87 -11.11
N GLY A 133 6.27 -4.67 -10.51
CA GLY A 133 7.72 -4.59 -10.69
C GLY A 133 8.34 -3.27 -10.20
N ALA A 134 7.61 -2.43 -9.45
CA ALA A 134 8.11 -1.18 -8.93
C ALA A 134 9.24 -1.38 -7.91
N GLY A 135 10.25 -0.51 -7.96
CA GLY A 135 11.39 -0.58 -7.04
C GLY A 135 11.05 -0.11 -5.62
N ARG A 136 9.99 0.70 -5.46
CA ARG A 136 9.46 1.11 -4.15
C ARG A 136 8.00 0.72 -4.05
N LYS A 137 7.63 0.07 -2.97
CA LYS A 137 6.29 -0.45 -2.74
C LYS A 137 5.77 0.01 -1.38
N THR A 138 4.56 0.53 -1.33
CA THR A 138 3.95 1.01 -0.09
C THR A 138 2.48 0.57 -0.01
N ILE A 139 2.12 -0.05 1.09
CA ILE A 139 0.72 -0.26 1.48
C ILE A 139 0.36 0.79 2.53
N ILE A 140 -0.74 1.48 2.32
CA ILE A 140 -1.34 2.37 3.32
C ILE A 140 -2.64 1.74 3.75
N VAL A 141 -2.79 1.45 5.03
CA VAL A 141 -4.02 0.93 5.61
C VAL A 141 -4.73 2.08 6.34
N PHE A 142 -5.80 2.58 5.76
CA PHE A 142 -6.63 3.63 6.33
C PHE A 142 -7.77 2.97 7.13
N SER A 143 -7.52 2.73 8.42
CA SER A 143 -8.39 1.93 9.31
C SER A 143 -8.05 2.19 10.77
N ASP A 144 -8.98 1.90 11.69
CA ASP A 144 -8.70 1.81 13.13
C ASP A 144 -7.86 0.55 13.52
N MET A 145 -7.53 -0.26 12.51
CA MET A 145 -6.77 -1.50 12.65
C MET A 145 -7.45 -2.58 13.51
N GLN A 146 -8.76 -2.47 13.75
CA GLN A 146 -9.55 -3.51 14.41
C GLN A 146 -10.00 -4.55 13.37
N GLU A 147 -9.36 -5.71 13.38
CA GLU A 147 -9.75 -6.82 12.51
C GLU A 147 -10.85 -7.64 13.19
N GLU A 148 -11.93 -7.87 12.46
CA GLU A 148 -13.00 -8.78 12.86
C GLU A 148 -13.34 -9.70 11.70
N LEU A 149 -12.95 -10.97 11.80
CA LEU A 149 -13.21 -11.94 10.76
C LEU A 149 -14.56 -12.66 10.98
N ASP A 150 -15.28 -12.90 9.88
CA ASP A 150 -16.40 -13.85 9.89
C ASP A 150 -15.87 -15.25 10.26
N TYR A 151 -16.61 -16.00 11.07
CA TYR A 151 -16.26 -17.35 11.53
C TYR A 151 -15.96 -18.35 10.39
N LYS A 152 -16.40 -18.04 9.17
CA LYS A 152 -16.11 -18.83 7.95
C LYS A 152 -14.84 -18.38 7.22
N THR A 153 -14.21 -17.30 7.69
CA THR A 153 -13.04 -16.73 7.02
C THR A 153 -11.78 -17.26 7.69
N VAL A 154 -11.07 -18.12 6.99
CA VAL A 154 -9.77 -18.64 7.41
C VAL A 154 -8.69 -17.84 6.68
N ARG A 155 -7.68 -17.36 7.40
CA ARG A 155 -6.53 -16.61 6.90
C ARG A 155 -5.22 -17.31 7.26
N ASP A 156 -5.11 -18.58 6.85
CA ASP A 156 -3.91 -19.41 7.08
C ASP A 156 -2.78 -19.11 6.06
N PHE A 157 -3.03 -18.19 5.13
CA PHE A 157 -2.03 -17.80 4.14
C PHE A 157 -0.94 -16.94 4.79
N PRO A 158 0.33 -17.23 4.53
CA PRO A 158 1.40 -16.35 4.99
C PRO A 158 1.31 -14.99 4.29
N ILE A 159 1.34 -13.92 5.06
CA ILE A 159 1.52 -12.58 4.51
C ILE A 159 2.98 -12.47 4.06
N LYS A 160 3.22 -12.02 2.83
CA LYS A 160 4.56 -11.78 2.28
C LYS A 160 4.71 -10.31 1.97
N LEU A 161 5.51 -9.62 2.76
CA LEU A 161 5.70 -8.16 2.67
C LEU A 161 7.15 -7.78 2.33
N ASP A 162 7.92 -8.70 1.79
CA ASP A 162 9.33 -8.47 1.49
C ASP A 162 9.52 -7.21 0.63
N GLY A 163 10.28 -6.24 1.15
CA GLY A 163 10.55 -4.97 0.49
C GLY A 163 9.36 -3.99 0.43
N ILE A 164 8.24 -4.30 1.09
CA ILE A 164 7.04 -3.46 1.14
C ILE A 164 7.01 -2.66 2.45
N ARG A 165 6.78 -1.35 2.34
CA ARG A 165 6.49 -0.49 3.50
C ARG A 165 5.01 -0.58 3.82
N VAL A 166 4.66 -0.72 5.09
CA VAL A 166 3.28 -0.74 5.56
C VAL A 166 3.04 0.43 6.51
N ILE A 167 2.06 1.26 6.20
CA ILE A 167 1.71 2.45 6.96
C ILE A 167 0.26 2.33 7.41
N ALA A 168 0.03 2.18 8.70
CA ALA A 168 -1.30 2.31 9.29
C ALA A 168 -1.59 3.80 9.51
N LEU A 169 -2.65 4.30 8.85
CA LEU A 169 -2.96 5.73 8.83
C LEU A 169 -4.34 6.00 9.41
N ASN A 170 -4.44 7.09 10.18
CA ASN A 170 -5.68 7.53 10.84
C ASN A 170 -6.26 6.45 11.77
N VAL A 171 -5.37 5.82 12.55
CA VAL A 171 -5.78 4.78 13.50
C VAL A 171 -6.49 5.45 14.67
N THR A 172 -7.82 5.46 14.61
CA THR A 172 -8.66 6.05 15.67
C THR A 172 -8.78 5.11 16.86
N LYS A 173 -8.99 5.70 18.04
CA LYS A 173 -9.34 4.93 19.23
C LYS A 173 -10.79 4.48 19.15
N LEU A 174 -11.05 3.26 19.55
CA LEU A 174 -12.38 2.72 19.72
C LEU A 174 -12.97 3.15 21.08
N GLU A 175 -14.28 3.08 21.23
CA GLU A 175 -14.93 3.34 22.54
C GLU A 175 -14.37 2.41 23.62
N THR A 176 -14.10 1.15 23.28
CA THR A 176 -13.48 0.17 24.18
C THR A 176 -12.06 0.53 24.61
N ASP A 177 -11.32 1.29 23.80
CA ASP A 177 -9.98 1.77 24.11
C ASP A 177 -10.02 2.91 25.16
N ASN A 178 -11.16 3.60 25.32
CA ASN A 178 -11.36 4.61 26.36
C ASN A 178 -11.52 3.94 27.74
N VAL A 179 -12.04 2.72 27.77
CA VAL A 179 -12.18 1.92 29.00
C VAL A 179 -10.85 1.28 29.40
N ASP A 180 -10.10 0.75 28.41
CA ASP A 180 -8.75 0.18 28.61
C ASP A 180 -7.81 0.64 27.49
N PRO A 181 -7.03 1.70 27.73
CA PRO A 181 -6.07 2.23 26.74
C PRO A 181 -5.01 1.22 26.27
N ARG A 182 -4.74 0.17 27.05
CA ARG A 182 -3.78 -0.87 26.66
C ARG A 182 -4.25 -1.66 25.45
N ARG A 183 -5.57 -1.76 25.21
CA ARG A 183 -6.12 -2.42 24.02
C ARG A 183 -5.66 -1.77 22.73
N TYR A 184 -5.67 -0.45 22.68
CA TYR A 184 -5.16 0.30 21.54
C TYR A 184 -3.68 -0.01 21.25
N ILE A 185 -2.85 0.07 22.30
CA ILE A 185 -1.41 -0.20 22.18
C ILE A 185 -1.16 -1.64 21.74
N SER A 186 -1.79 -2.62 22.40
CA SER A 186 -1.65 -4.04 22.09
C SER A 186 -2.07 -4.37 20.66
N ARG A 187 -3.12 -3.73 20.14
CA ARG A 187 -3.57 -3.86 18.75
C ARG A 187 -2.47 -3.43 17.78
N LEU A 188 -1.87 -2.25 17.99
CA LEU A 188 -0.80 -1.74 17.15
C LEU A 188 0.46 -2.58 17.21
N GLU A 189 0.86 -3.02 18.41
CA GLU A 189 2.01 -3.91 18.61
C GLU A 189 1.79 -5.29 17.95
N TRP A 190 0.56 -5.80 17.97
CA TRP A 190 0.22 -7.06 17.31
C TRP A 190 0.41 -6.95 15.79
N TRP A 191 -0.06 -5.86 15.17
CA TRP A 191 0.13 -5.61 13.76
C TRP A 191 1.60 -5.38 13.41
N GLU A 192 2.34 -4.64 14.24
CA GLU A 192 3.78 -4.44 14.04
C GLU A 192 4.55 -5.76 14.03
N ARG A 193 4.34 -6.61 15.03
CA ARG A 193 4.99 -7.93 15.09
C ARG A 193 4.65 -8.76 13.85
N ARG A 194 3.41 -8.75 13.41
CA ARG A 194 2.94 -9.51 12.26
C ARG A 194 3.52 -8.98 10.95
N ALA A 195 3.57 -7.68 10.75
CA ALA A 195 4.18 -7.06 9.58
C ALA A 195 5.68 -7.35 9.50
N ARG A 196 6.40 -7.23 10.64
CA ARG A 196 7.83 -7.57 10.70
C ARG A 196 8.09 -9.05 10.43
N ALA A 197 7.31 -9.93 10.99
CA ALA A 197 7.42 -11.37 10.75
C ALA A 197 7.14 -11.74 9.27
N ALA A 198 6.32 -10.94 8.59
CA ALA A 198 6.01 -11.06 7.17
C ALA A 198 7.08 -10.44 6.24
N GLY A 199 8.19 -9.90 6.77
CA GLY A 199 9.29 -9.32 6.00
C GLY A 199 9.07 -7.86 5.57
N ALA A 200 8.14 -7.11 6.19
CA ALA A 200 7.92 -5.71 5.86
C ALA A 200 9.20 -4.87 6.02
N ALA A 201 9.53 -4.08 5.01
CA ALA A 201 10.67 -3.17 5.04
C ALA A 201 10.51 -2.07 6.10
N GLU A 202 9.26 -1.66 6.36
CA GLU A 202 8.92 -0.69 7.40
C GLU A 202 7.48 -0.96 7.87
N TRP A 203 7.26 -0.83 9.19
CA TRP A 203 5.95 -0.65 9.78
C TRP A 203 5.89 0.71 10.46
N ARG A 204 4.84 1.48 10.17
CA ARG A 204 4.67 2.80 10.74
C ARG A 204 3.20 3.09 11.03
N VAL A 205 2.93 3.74 12.16
CA VAL A 205 1.61 4.27 12.51
C VAL A 205 1.64 5.78 12.43
N VAL A 206 0.66 6.37 11.75
CA VAL A 206 0.52 7.82 11.57
C VAL A 206 -0.92 8.21 11.82
N ASN A 207 -1.17 8.96 12.88
CA ASN A 207 -2.52 9.42 13.25
C ASN A 207 -2.80 10.86 12.78
N ASP A 208 -1.74 11.64 12.51
CA ASP A 208 -1.85 13.00 12.05
C ASP A 208 -1.76 13.05 10.52
N MET A 209 -2.85 13.51 9.90
CA MET A 209 -2.92 13.71 8.45
C MET A 209 -2.42 15.10 8.00
N GLU A 210 -2.10 16.02 8.92
CA GLU A 210 -1.64 17.36 8.57
C GLU A 210 -0.21 17.35 8.02
N HIS A 211 0.54 16.27 8.27
CA HIS A 211 1.94 16.14 7.86
C HIS A 211 2.15 14.93 6.94
N LEU A 212 1.24 14.71 5.98
CA LEU A 212 1.33 13.60 5.03
C LEU A 212 2.65 13.60 4.24
N GLU A 213 3.23 14.79 3.96
CA GLU A 213 4.52 14.90 3.28
C GLU A 213 5.64 14.14 4.01
N ARG A 214 5.61 14.07 5.35
CA ARG A 214 6.59 13.33 6.15
C ARG A 214 6.52 11.82 5.96
N ILE A 215 5.38 11.31 5.50
CA ILE A 215 5.18 9.88 5.24
C ILE A 215 5.94 9.47 3.97
N PHE A 216 6.00 10.37 2.99
CA PHE A 216 6.53 10.10 1.65
C PHE A 216 7.93 10.68 1.43
N GLN A 217 8.40 11.58 2.32
CA GLN A 217 9.78 12.06 2.26
C GLN A 217 10.75 10.90 2.50
N LYS A 218 11.75 10.76 1.62
CA LYS A 218 12.88 9.87 1.82
C LYS A 218 13.53 10.21 3.15
N ARG A 219 13.64 9.26 4.07
CA ARG A 219 14.79 9.27 4.98
C ARG A 219 15.99 8.91 4.10
N GLY A 220 16.84 9.93 3.83
CA GLY A 220 18.13 9.79 3.16
C GLY A 220 19.06 8.88 3.93
#